data_94000ead70f4ec2dcd1d295ba1122f95
#
_entry.id   94000ead70f4ec2dcd1d295ba1122f95
#
_cell.length_a   1.000
_cell.length_b   1.000
_cell.length_c   1.000
_cell.angle_alpha   90.00
_cell.angle_beta   90.00
_cell.angle_gamma   90.00
#
_symmetry.space_group_name_H-M   'P 1'
#
loop_
_entity.id
_entity.type
_entity.pdbx_description
1 polymer ?
#
loop_
_entity_poly.entity_id
_entity_poly.type
_entity_poly.pdbx_seq_one_letter_code
_entity_poly.pdbx_strand_id
1 'polypeptide(L)'
;MSLGAKLHNLSQDTKITPIQRTAGVLSPDLKKDLSEALSLCNCEDYASWITTLMRLKTLGESGRELAETWSLRSNKYDPNEFSSKWSSLEPDRTGYKAIFNEASANGWVNPCKGAKAPRQPFTLMSIPDALLKPSIAWLVKGLIPSRGLGAIYGASGSGKTFLVLDLLMSICSGQNWFGYKIKKKQTVVYLALEGGAGIKDRLEAYLIHNKIPAPDNFFLIIDQFDIRSESAELIEAILRVNPAIVVIDTLNQSAAGADENSNVDMSLIVSKGQEIANAIDGLTLFVHHSGKDTSRGLRGHSSLNASLDIAIEVKSSPLAKSFRITKSKDGACGSDQGFSLQIIELGIDSDGDAIDSCVVLAEDYSHQALPKGKNQQIAYCILTSAVSKLKPEEAKTLIANEIKRANPLIKRPDKAAEIAIKKCGFESLLALEIE
;
A
#
# COMPACT_ATOMS: atom_id res chain seq x y z
N MET A 1 1.18 22.40 50.40
CA MET A 1 2.46 22.61 49.67
C MET A 1 2.27 22.08 48.26
N SER A 2 2.39 22.98 47.31
CA SER A 2 1.85 22.87 45.97
C SER A 2 2.62 21.91 45.04
N LEU A 3 1.85 21.31 44.14
CA LEU A 3 2.26 20.40 43.07
C LEU A 3 3.24 21.02 42.02
N GLY A 4 3.64 22.27 42.24
CA GLY A 4 4.49 23.02 41.30
C GLY A 4 6.00 22.81 41.42
N ALA A 5 6.46 22.17 42.48
CA ALA A 5 7.90 22.02 42.76
C ALA A 5 8.53 20.69 42.29
N LYS A 6 7.76 19.79 41.67
CA LYS A 6 8.26 18.50 41.15
C LYS A 6 8.45 18.44 39.65
N LEU A 7 8.09 19.50 38.91
CA LEU A 7 8.22 19.55 37.44
C LEU A 7 9.45 20.33 36.94
N HIS A 8 10.30 20.83 37.83
CA HIS A 8 11.46 21.64 37.42
C HIS A 8 12.81 20.90 37.45
N ASN A 9 12.84 19.61 37.78
CA ASN A 9 14.06 18.82 37.83
C ASN A 9 14.13 17.65 36.84
N LEU A 10 13.34 17.67 35.76
CA LEU A 10 13.37 16.63 34.69
C LEU A 10 13.80 17.18 33.33
N SER A 11 14.43 18.37 33.28
CA SER A 11 14.88 18.98 32.01
C SER A 11 16.39 19.20 31.91
N GLN A 12 17.19 18.43 32.64
CA GLN A 12 18.64 18.41 32.39
C GLN A 12 19.09 16.94 32.31
N ASP A 13 19.87 16.67 31.27
CA ASP A 13 20.59 15.42 30.96
C ASP A 13 19.83 14.26 30.28
N THR A 14 19.29 14.51 29.08
CA THR A 14 19.40 13.49 28.02
C THR A 14 20.23 14.09 26.87
N LYS A 15 21.54 13.96 26.95
CA LYS A 15 22.41 14.00 25.77
C LYS A 15 21.98 12.85 24.88
N ILE A 16 21.27 13.19 23.79
CA ILE A 16 21.02 12.26 22.69
C ILE A 16 22.39 11.97 22.09
N THR A 17 22.95 10.82 22.43
CA THR A 17 24.14 10.28 21.79
C THR A 17 23.77 10.06 20.32
N PRO A 18 24.48 10.62 19.32
CA PRO A 18 24.23 10.32 17.93
C PRO A 18 24.40 8.81 17.74
N ILE A 19 23.39 8.15 17.19
CA ILE A 19 23.49 6.77 16.74
C ILE A 19 24.64 6.71 15.74
N GLN A 20 25.76 6.14 16.13
CA GLN A 20 26.82 5.77 15.21
C GLN A 20 26.24 4.72 14.26
N ARG A 21 25.81 5.17 13.08
CA ARG A 21 25.58 4.26 11.97
C ARG A 21 26.93 3.63 11.66
N THR A 22 27.08 2.36 11.95
CA THR A 22 28.20 1.54 11.49
C THR A 22 28.25 1.71 9.96
N ALA A 23 29.32 2.33 9.48
CA ALA A 23 29.55 2.51 8.06
C ALA A 23 29.65 1.12 7.44
N GLY A 24 28.63 0.71 6.70
CA GLY A 24 28.65 -0.51 5.90
C GLY A 24 29.72 -0.38 4.82
N VAL A 25 30.29 -1.50 4.40
CA VAL A 25 31.24 -1.56 3.29
C VAL A 25 30.56 -0.96 2.05
N LEU A 26 31.18 0.08 1.46
CA LEU A 26 30.69 0.68 0.21
C LEU A 26 30.60 -0.38 -0.88
N SER A 27 29.50 -0.37 -1.64
CA SER A 27 29.42 -1.23 -2.81
C SER A 27 30.52 -0.88 -3.81
N PRO A 28 31.09 -1.87 -4.53
CA PRO A 28 32.14 -1.63 -5.52
C PRO A 28 31.75 -0.57 -6.56
N ASP A 29 30.47 -0.57 -7.00
CA ASP A 29 29.97 0.38 -7.99
C ASP A 29 29.93 1.80 -7.43
N LEU A 30 29.44 2.00 -6.20
CA LEU A 30 29.43 3.30 -5.58
C LEU A 30 30.83 3.84 -5.31
N LYS A 31 31.80 2.96 -4.96
CA LYS A 31 33.20 3.34 -4.78
C LYS A 31 33.82 3.80 -6.12
N LYS A 32 33.49 3.12 -7.21
CA LYS A 32 33.90 3.49 -8.57
C LYS A 32 33.31 4.82 -9.00
N ASP A 33 31.99 4.99 -8.87
CA ASP A 33 31.29 6.21 -9.27
C ASP A 33 31.79 7.45 -8.48
N LEU A 34 32.04 7.28 -7.17
CA LEU A 34 32.62 8.34 -6.33
C LEU A 34 34.06 8.69 -6.77
N SER A 35 34.88 7.68 -7.11
CA SER A 35 36.23 7.92 -7.60
C SER A 35 36.23 8.69 -8.91
N GLU A 36 35.34 8.33 -9.85
CA GLU A 36 35.17 9.06 -11.12
C GLU A 36 34.66 10.49 -10.89
N ALA A 37 33.64 10.69 -10.04
CA ALA A 37 33.15 12.01 -9.70
C ALA A 37 34.21 12.90 -9.06
N LEU A 38 34.97 12.38 -8.10
CA LEU A 38 36.08 13.07 -7.45
C LEU A 38 37.17 13.49 -8.45
N SER A 39 37.32 12.75 -9.56
CA SER A 39 38.29 13.12 -10.58
C SER A 39 38.04 14.49 -11.22
N LEU A 40 36.79 14.97 -11.16
CA LEU A 40 36.35 16.26 -11.70
C LEU A 40 36.18 17.34 -10.61
N CYS A 41 36.42 17.01 -9.34
CA CYS A 41 36.44 17.98 -8.25
C CYS A 41 37.84 18.56 -8.07
N ASN A 42 37.90 19.83 -7.70
CA ASN A 42 39.16 20.57 -7.53
C ASN A 42 39.82 20.20 -6.18
N CYS A 43 41.02 19.58 -6.24
CA CYS A 43 41.83 19.25 -5.07
C CYS A 43 42.92 20.27 -4.76
N GLU A 44 43.14 21.28 -5.61
CA GLU A 44 44.18 22.33 -5.43
C GLU A 44 43.72 23.50 -4.56
N ASP A 45 42.41 23.75 -4.51
CA ASP A 45 41.81 24.78 -3.65
C ASP A 45 41.57 24.24 -2.26
N TYR A 46 42.15 24.89 -1.25
CA TYR A 46 42.10 24.42 0.14
C TYR A 46 40.67 24.35 0.70
N ALA A 47 39.80 25.31 0.39
CA ALA A 47 38.44 25.31 0.87
C ALA A 47 37.61 24.15 0.28
N SER A 48 37.77 23.92 -1.01
CA SER A 48 37.17 22.76 -1.74
C SER A 48 37.69 21.44 -1.19
N TRP A 49 38.99 21.37 -0.91
CA TRP A 49 39.61 20.17 -0.34
C TRP A 49 39.03 19.84 1.04
N ILE A 50 38.99 20.78 1.99
CA ILE A 50 38.39 20.61 3.31
C ILE A 50 36.92 20.18 3.24
N THR A 51 36.13 20.85 2.39
CA THR A 51 34.70 20.55 2.21
C THR A 51 34.52 19.11 1.70
N THR A 52 35.33 18.68 0.75
CA THR A 52 35.26 17.32 0.20
C THR A 52 35.69 16.27 1.22
N LEU A 53 36.71 16.55 2.07
CA LEU A 53 37.06 15.68 3.21
C LEU A 53 35.88 15.51 4.17
N MET A 54 35.20 16.59 4.56
CA MET A 54 34.04 16.56 5.47
C MET A 54 32.88 15.73 4.88
N ARG A 55 32.64 15.84 3.57
CA ARG A 55 31.63 15.05 2.87
C ARG A 55 31.95 13.57 2.82
N LEU A 56 33.21 13.22 2.52
CA LEU A 56 33.69 11.83 2.48
C LEU A 56 33.76 11.19 3.87
N LYS A 57 33.95 11.99 4.91
CA LYS A 57 33.99 11.50 6.31
C LYS A 57 32.69 10.82 6.73
N THR A 58 31.57 11.12 6.11
CA THR A 58 30.28 10.42 6.31
C THR A 58 30.33 8.94 5.95
N LEU A 59 31.35 8.49 5.20
CA LEU A 59 31.54 7.12 4.73
C LEU A 59 32.56 6.31 5.57
N GLY A 60 33.06 6.88 6.67
CA GLY A 60 34.02 6.23 7.56
C GLY A 60 35.35 5.89 6.86
N GLU A 61 35.87 4.68 7.09
CA GLU A 61 37.18 4.26 6.55
C GLU A 61 37.20 4.18 5.02
N SER A 62 36.12 3.71 4.39
CA SER A 62 36.01 3.74 2.92
C SER A 62 36.06 5.16 2.33
N GLY A 63 35.52 6.13 3.07
CA GLY A 63 35.63 7.56 2.71
C GLY A 63 37.04 8.08 2.87
N ARG A 64 37.79 7.63 3.87
CA ARG A 64 39.19 7.98 4.07
C ARG A 64 40.07 7.55 2.92
N GLU A 65 39.93 6.28 2.49
CA GLU A 65 40.67 5.75 1.33
C GLU A 65 40.43 6.57 0.06
N LEU A 66 39.16 6.92 -0.21
CA LEU A 66 38.80 7.74 -1.35
C LEU A 66 39.35 9.16 -1.25
N ALA A 67 39.27 9.77 -0.06
CA ALA A 67 39.77 11.11 0.20
C ALA A 67 41.29 11.20 0.04
N GLU A 68 42.03 10.23 0.54
CA GLU A 68 43.49 10.16 0.43
C GLU A 68 43.90 9.97 -1.03
N THR A 69 43.30 8.98 -1.72
CA THR A 69 43.58 8.72 -3.15
C THR A 69 43.30 9.97 -4.01
N TRP A 70 42.23 10.70 -3.71
CA TRP A 70 41.89 11.94 -4.41
C TRP A 70 42.86 13.07 -4.09
N SER A 71 43.26 13.22 -2.82
CA SER A 71 44.19 14.27 -2.37
C SER A 71 45.61 14.11 -2.94
N LEU A 72 46.04 12.87 -3.19
CA LEU A 72 47.33 12.55 -3.84
C LEU A 72 47.48 13.16 -5.24
N ARG A 73 46.40 13.62 -5.85
CA ARG A 73 46.42 14.31 -7.16
C ARG A 73 46.92 15.76 -7.06
N SER A 74 46.89 16.35 -5.86
CA SER A 74 47.38 17.69 -5.65
C SER A 74 48.88 17.71 -5.43
N ASN A 75 49.56 18.68 -6.07
CA ASN A 75 50.96 18.93 -5.83
C ASN A 75 51.27 19.46 -4.41
N LYS A 76 50.22 19.85 -3.66
CA LYS A 76 50.31 20.36 -2.29
C LYS A 76 50.03 19.26 -1.24
N TYR A 77 49.84 18.00 -1.64
CA TYR A 77 49.52 16.92 -0.71
C TYR A 77 50.65 16.70 0.30
N ASP A 78 50.28 16.75 1.59
CA ASP A 78 51.11 16.36 2.73
C ASP A 78 50.37 15.29 3.56
N PRO A 79 50.95 14.08 3.74
CA PRO A 79 50.35 12.99 4.49
C PRO A 79 50.05 13.34 5.98
N ASN A 80 50.92 14.17 6.59
CA ASN A 80 50.76 14.57 7.99
C ASN A 80 49.60 15.56 8.13
N GLU A 81 49.51 16.56 7.20
CA GLU A 81 48.41 17.50 7.17
C GLU A 81 47.10 16.78 6.89
N PHE A 82 47.07 15.88 5.91
CA PHE A 82 45.86 15.06 5.61
C PHE A 82 45.40 14.29 6.84
N SER A 83 46.28 13.55 7.52
CA SER A 83 45.91 12.74 8.68
C SER A 83 45.41 13.60 9.85
N SER A 84 46.07 14.74 10.10
CA SER A 84 45.67 15.69 11.12
C SER A 84 44.29 16.28 10.84
N LYS A 85 44.04 16.74 9.59
CA LYS A 85 42.75 17.29 9.16
C LYS A 85 41.67 16.23 9.18
N TRP A 86 41.93 15.03 8.61
CA TRP A 86 40.96 13.95 8.66
C TRP A 86 40.50 13.63 10.08
N SER A 87 41.40 13.64 11.06
CA SER A 87 41.07 13.36 12.46
C SER A 87 40.21 14.48 13.09
N SER A 88 40.49 15.73 12.79
CA SER A 88 39.88 16.92 13.42
C SER A 88 38.58 17.40 12.79
N LEU A 89 38.30 17.07 11.53
CA LEU A 89 37.11 17.51 10.82
C LEU A 89 35.86 16.75 11.28
N GLU A 90 34.72 17.41 11.31
CA GLU A 90 33.40 16.82 11.50
C GLU A 90 32.72 16.52 10.16
N PRO A 91 31.87 15.49 10.08
CA PRO A 91 31.13 15.17 8.87
C PRO A 91 30.21 16.32 8.43
N ASP A 92 30.19 16.64 7.13
CA ASP A 92 29.25 17.61 6.56
C ASP A 92 27.82 17.04 6.56
N ARG A 93 26.82 17.93 6.80
CA ARG A 93 25.39 17.58 6.75
C ARG A 93 24.91 17.12 5.38
N THR A 94 25.53 17.60 4.30
CA THR A 94 25.17 17.22 2.92
C THR A 94 25.74 15.86 2.51
N GLY A 95 26.78 15.39 3.19
CA GLY A 95 27.40 14.10 2.96
C GLY A 95 27.99 13.93 1.56
N TYR A 96 28.43 12.70 1.24
CA TYR A 96 29.10 12.36 -0.02
C TYR A 96 28.24 12.61 -1.28
N LYS A 97 26.91 12.63 -1.16
CA LYS A 97 25.98 12.88 -2.29
C LYS A 97 26.22 14.26 -2.93
N ALA A 98 26.70 15.24 -2.15
CA ALA A 98 27.03 16.58 -2.66
C ALA A 98 28.23 16.57 -3.63
N ILE A 99 29.12 15.59 -3.55
CA ILE A 99 30.25 15.40 -4.47
C ILE A 99 29.75 15.14 -5.89
N PHE A 100 28.71 14.33 -6.05
CA PHE A 100 28.10 14.06 -7.36
C PHE A 100 27.47 15.31 -7.98
N ASN A 101 26.88 16.19 -7.15
CA ASN A 101 26.31 17.46 -7.65
C ASN A 101 27.41 18.39 -8.14
N GLU A 102 28.51 18.50 -7.41
CA GLU A 102 29.67 19.31 -7.77
C GLU A 102 30.35 18.78 -9.05
N ALA A 103 30.59 17.45 -9.09
CA ALA A 103 31.15 16.79 -10.26
C ALA A 103 30.27 16.94 -11.50
N SER A 104 28.93 16.92 -11.33
CA SER A 104 27.99 17.12 -12.43
C SER A 104 28.04 18.52 -13.00
N ALA A 105 28.27 19.54 -12.15
CA ALA A 105 28.51 20.92 -12.60
C ALA A 105 29.82 21.03 -13.41
N ASN A 106 30.78 20.12 -13.16
CA ASN A 106 32.08 20.05 -13.84
C ASN A 106 32.08 19.03 -15.00
N GLY A 107 30.91 18.55 -15.45
CA GLY A 107 30.78 17.68 -16.62
C GLY A 107 30.73 16.18 -16.30
N TRP A 108 30.68 15.76 -15.01
CA TRP A 108 30.47 14.36 -14.68
C TRP A 108 29.06 13.93 -15.07
N VAL A 109 28.96 12.86 -15.82
CA VAL A 109 27.68 12.22 -16.18
C VAL A 109 27.49 11.02 -15.28
N ASN A 110 26.46 11.05 -14.44
CA ASN A 110 26.13 9.92 -13.59
C ASN A 110 25.88 8.68 -14.46
N PRO A 111 26.66 7.59 -14.32
CA PRO A 111 26.48 6.37 -15.12
C PRO A 111 25.06 5.81 -15.02
N CYS A 112 24.43 5.94 -13.85
CA CYS A 112 23.03 5.55 -13.62
C CYS A 112 22.01 6.54 -14.21
N LYS A 113 22.37 7.82 -14.43
CA LYS A 113 21.50 8.81 -15.11
C LYS A 113 21.73 8.87 -16.62
N GLY A 114 22.92 8.43 -17.08
CA GLY A 114 23.26 8.42 -18.51
C GLY A 114 22.85 7.16 -19.25
N ALA A 115 22.71 6.06 -18.56
CA ALA A 115 22.11 4.85 -19.09
C ALA A 115 20.58 4.87 -18.86
N LYS A 116 19.84 5.75 -19.58
CA LYS A 116 18.61 5.20 -20.18
C LYS A 116 19.12 4.00 -20.95
N ALA A 117 18.81 2.77 -20.49
CA ALA A 117 18.95 1.56 -21.29
C ALA A 117 18.56 1.94 -22.70
N PRO A 118 19.39 1.66 -23.74
CA PRO A 118 19.14 2.13 -25.09
C PRO A 118 17.66 1.84 -25.34
N ARG A 119 16.86 2.91 -25.59
CA ARG A 119 15.43 2.75 -25.84
C ARG A 119 15.38 1.70 -26.93
N GLN A 120 14.82 0.55 -26.63
CA GLN A 120 14.60 -0.47 -27.65
C GLN A 120 13.91 0.24 -28.81
N PRO A 121 14.47 0.16 -30.04
CA PRO A 121 13.87 0.86 -31.16
C PRO A 121 12.40 0.45 -31.24
N PHE A 122 11.53 1.39 -31.58
CA PHE A 122 10.12 1.09 -31.74
C PHE A 122 9.96 -0.15 -32.64
N THR A 123 9.33 -1.20 -32.10
CA THR A 123 9.07 -2.41 -32.89
C THR A 123 7.78 -2.18 -33.68
N LEU A 124 7.91 -2.03 -34.99
CA LEU A 124 6.74 -2.00 -35.87
C LEU A 124 6.20 -3.43 -35.99
N MET A 125 4.91 -3.55 -35.79
CA MET A 125 4.20 -4.83 -35.90
C MET A 125 3.12 -4.71 -36.95
N SER A 126 3.06 -5.66 -37.87
CA SER A 126 1.98 -5.75 -38.82
C SER A 126 0.67 -6.22 -38.16
N ILE A 127 -0.49 -5.92 -38.75
CA ILE A 127 -1.77 -6.44 -38.26
C ILE A 127 -1.78 -7.98 -38.22
N PRO A 128 -1.34 -8.71 -39.25
CA PRO A 128 -1.25 -10.17 -39.20
C PRO A 128 -0.42 -10.66 -38.01
N ASP A 129 0.75 -10.06 -37.73
CA ASP A 129 1.59 -10.47 -36.60
C ASP A 129 0.92 -10.15 -35.25
N ALA A 130 0.18 -9.05 -35.18
CA ALA A 130 -0.59 -8.69 -33.99
C ALA A 130 -1.70 -9.70 -33.69
N LEU A 131 -2.37 -10.22 -34.71
CA LEU A 131 -3.42 -11.23 -34.59
C LEU A 131 -2.88 -12.61 -34.18
N LEU A 132 -1.61 -12.89 -34.41
CA LEU A 132 -0.94 -14.12 -33.97
C LEU A 132 -0.54 -14.07 -32.48
N LYS A 133 -0.57 -12.89 -31.84
CA LYS A 133 -0.27 -12.78 -30.41
C LYS A 133 -1.32 -13.52 -29.58
N PRO A 134 -0.90 -14.16 -28.48
CA PRO A 134 -1.84 -14.79 -27.56
C PRO A 134 -2.84 -13.76 -27.03
N SER A 135 -4.09 -14.17 -26.87
CA SER A 135 -5.13 -13.38 -26.22
C SER A 135 -4.72 -12.99 -24.80
N ILE A 136 -5.38 -11.97 -24.27
CA ILE A 136 -5.11 -11.39 -22.96
C ILE A 136 -4.95 -12.48 -21.89
N ALA A 137 -3.84 -12.41 -21.15
CA ALA A 137 -3.59 -13.26 -20.01
C ALA A 137 -4.30 -12.69 -18.76
N TRP A 138 -4.77 -13.57 -17.90
CA TRP A 138 -5.53 -13.22 -16.70
C TRP A 138 -4.90 -13.85 -15.46
N LEU A 139 -4.81 -13.10 -14.36
CA LEU A 139 -4.60 -13.65 -13.02
C LEU A 139 -5.86 -14.36 -12.54
N VAL A 140 -7.00 -13.64 -12.61
CA VAL A 140 -8.35 -14.21 -12.37
C VAL A 140 -9.12 -14.05 -13.66
N LYS A 141 -9.49 -15.16 -14.28
CA LYS A 141 -10.02 -15.21 -15.65
C LYS A 141 -11.27 -14.33 -15.83
N GLY A 142 -11.18 -13.36 -16.76
CA GLY A 142 -12.27 -12.44 -17.09
C GLY A 142 -12.47 -11.32 -16.07
N LEU A 143 -11.71 -11.32 -14.97
CA LEU A 143 -11.85 -10.35 -13.88
C LEU A 143 -10.59 -9.51 -13.70
N ILE A 144 -9.44 -10.12 -13.45
CA ILE A 144 -8.19 -9.42 -13.14
C ILE A 144 -7.15 -9.74 -14.21
N PRO A 145 -6.67 -8.75 -14.98
CA PRO A 145 -5.65 -8.94 -15.99
C PRO A 145 -4.32 -9.35 -15.35
N SER A 146 -3.48 -10.03 -16.13
CA SER A 146 -2.16 -10.45 -15.62
C SER A 146 -1.12 -9.34 -15.65
N ARG A 147 -1.38 -8.21 -16.30
CA ARG A 147 -0.43 -7.10 -16.49
C ARG A 147 -1.13 -5.76 -16.40
N GLY A 148 -0.35 -4.73 -16.11
CA GLY A 148 -0.79 -3.35 -16.13
C GLY A 148 -0.89 -2.73 -14.74
N LEU A 149 -1.73 -1.70 -14.62
CA LEU A 149 -1.93 -0.94 -13.39
C LEU A 149 -3.38 -1.06 -12.94
N GLY A 150 -3.59 -1.41 -11.68
CA GLY A 150 -4.90 -1.54 -11.09
C GLY A 150 -5.07 -0.75 -9.80
N ALA A 151 -6.32 -0.56 -9.39
CA ALA A 151 -6.65 -0.06 -8.07
C ALA A 151 -7.87 -0.78 -7.48
N ILE A 152 -7.80 -1.08 -6.18
CA ILE A 152 -8.95 -1.45 -5.36
C ILE A 152 -9.23 -0.31 -4.39
N TYR A 153 -10.46 0.20 -4.36
CA TYR A 153 -10.79 1.38 -3.58
C TYR A 153 -12.13 1.26 -2.87
N GLY A 154 -12.32 2.06 -1.84
CA GLY A 154 -13.56 2.10 -1.06
C GLY A 154 -13.37 2.87 0.25
N ALA A 155 -14.42 3.04 1.01
CA ALA A 155 -14.40 3.72 2.30
C ALA A 155 -13.43 3.04 3.29
N SER A 156 -12.90 3.79 4.27
CA SER A 156 -12.15 3.18 5.37
C SER A 156 -13.04 2.16 6.09
N GLY A 157 -12.48 1.02 6.51
CA GLY A 157 -13.23 -0.06 7.17
C GLY A 157 -14.15 -0.88 6.24
N SER A 158 -14.13 -0.65 4.91
CA SER A 158 -14.97 -1.42 3.99
C SER A 158 -14.55 -2.88 3.81
N GLY A 159 -13.36 -3.28 4.29
CA GLY A 159 -12.85 -4.64 4.16
C GLY A 159 -11.87 -4.85 3.00
N LYS A 160 -11.35 -3.75 2.39
CA LYS A 160 -10.41 -3.82 1.25
C LYS A 160 -9.20 -4.72 1.51
N THR A 161 -8.52 -4.51 2.62
CA THR A 161 -7.32 -5.28 2.98
C THR A 161 -7.62 -6.78 3.09
N PHE A 162 -8.73 -7.15 3.74
CA PHE A 162 -9.15 -8.55 3.82
C PHE A 162 -9.43 -9.14 2.44
N LEU A 163 -10.16 -8.39 1.59
CA LEU A 163 -10.49 -8.82 0.23
C LEU A 163 -9.22 -8.96 -0.64
N VAL A 164 -8.25 -8.06 -0.49
CA VAL A 164 -6.96 -8.14 -1.19
C VAL A 164 -6.16 -9.36 -0.73
N LEU A 165 -6.07 -9.61 0.57
CA LEU A 165 -5.38 -10.78 1.10
C LEU A 165 -6.01 -12.08 0.61
N ASP A 166 -7.34 -12.17 0.61
CA ASP A 166 -8.08 -13.30 0.09
C ASP A 166 -7.80 -13.54 -1.41
N LEU A 167 -7.78 -12.47 -2.21
CA LEU A 167 -7.37 -12.52 -3.62
C LEU A 167 -5.94 -13.05 -3.80
N LEU A 168 -4.99 -12.49 -3.04
CA LEU A 168 -3.58 -12.88 -3.16
C LEU A 168 -3.34 -14.31 -2.72
N MET A 169 -3.97 -14.76 -1.64
CA MET A 169 -3.91 -16.14 -1.18
C MET A 169 -4.53 -17.10 -2.20
N SER A 170 -5.61 -16.70 -2.85
CA SER A 170 -6.20 -17.48 -3.95
C SER A 170 -5.27 -17.57 -5.17
N ILE A 171 -4.56 -16.50 -5.51
CA ILE A 171 -3.54 -16.49 -6.59
C ILE A 171 -2.36 -17.40 -6.22
N CYS A 172 -1.86 -17.33 -4.98
CA CYS A 172 -0.77 -18.18 -4.51
C CYS A 172 -1.12 -19.65 -4.53
N SER A 173 -2.34 -20.01 -4.12
CA SER A 173 -2.80 -21.40 -4.06
C SER A 173 -3.31 -21.93 -5.40
N GLY A 174 -3.64 -21.04 -6.35
CA GLY A 174 -4.28 -21.41 -7.62
C GLY A 174 -5.75 -21.82 -7.45
N GLN A 175 -6.38 -21.43 -6.35
CA GLN A 175 -7.81 -21.69 -6.09
C GLN A 175 -8.68 -20.64 -6.78
N ASN A 176 -9.89 -21.05 -7.18
CA ASN A 176 -10.84 -20.09 -7.77
C ASN A 176 -11.21 -19.00 -6.76
N TRP A 177 -11.34 -17.77 -7.23
CA TRP A 177 -11.72 -16.63 -6.43
C TRP A 177 -13.13 -16.15 -6.80
N PHE A 178 -14.07 -16.18 -5.87
CA PHE A 178 -15.50 -15.87 -6.12
C PHE A 178 -16.07 -16.59 -7.36
N GLY A 179 -15.72 -17.87 -7.53
CA GLY A 179 -16.13 -18.68 -8.69
C GLY A 179 -15.33 -18.43 -9.98
N TYR A 180 -14.51 -17.37 -10.04
CA TYR A 180 -13.66 -17.08 -11.19
C TYR A 180 -12.39 -17.94 -11.17
N LYS A 181 -12.02 -18.46 -12.35
CA LYS A 181 -10.92 -19.42 -12.47
C LYS A 181 -9.55 -18.74 -12.39
N ILE A 182 -8.67 -19.28 -11.54
CA ILE A 182 -7.23 -19.01 -11.53
C ILE A 182 -6.53 -20.22 -12.16
N LYS A 183 -5.77 -19.99 -13.26
CA LYS A 183 -5.22 -21.08 -14.07
C LYS A 183 -4.02 -21.79 -13.44
N LYS A 184 -3.20 -21.05 -12.71
CA LYS A 184 -1.96 -21.54 -12.09
C LYS A 184 -1.60 -20.73 -10.84
N LYS A 185 -0.87 -21.37 -9.94
CA LYS A 185 -0.24 -20.69 -8.81
C LYS A 185 0.74 -19.64 -9.30
N GLN A 186 0.77 -18.48 -8.65
CA GLN A 186 1.65 -17.38 -9.00
C GLN A 186 2.29 -16.80 -7.74
N THR A 187 3.48 -16.23 -7.88
CA THR A 187 4.13 -15.50 -6.81
C THR A 187 3.48 -14.11 -6.65
N VAL A 188 3.29 -13.70 -5.42
CA VAL A 188 2.74 -12.38 -5.07
C VAL A 188 3.66 -11.64 -4.12
N VAL A 189 3.69 -10.32 -4.24
CA VAL A 189 4.34 -9.42 -3.27
C VAL A 189 3.31 -8.44 -2.74
N TYR A 190 3.23 -8.31 -1.43
CA TYR A 190 2.31 -7.41 -0.76
C TYR A 190 3.07 -6.44 0.14
N LEU A 191 2.94 -5.14 -0.13
CA LEU A 191 3.51 -4.08 0.69
C LEU A 191 2.44 -3.64 1.71
N ALA A 192 2.62 -4.02 2.98
CA ALA A 192 1.74 -3.69 4.09
C ALA A 192 2.19 -2.38 4.76
N LEU A 193 1.97 -1.24 4.11
CA LEU A 193 2.41 0.07 4.60
C LEU A 193 1.46 0.68 5.64
N GLU A 194 0.23 0.16 5.72
CA GLU A 194 -0.78 0.53 6.70
C GLU A 194 -1.20 -0.69 7.52
N GLY A 195 -1.13 -0.59 8.84
CA GLY A 195 -1.56 -1.67 9.74
C GLY A 195 -0.70 -2.92 9.70
N GLY A 196 0.60 -2.80 9.42
CA GLY A 196 1.56 -3.91 9.35
C GLY A 196 1.59 -4.82 10.59
N ALA A 197 1.32 -4.28 11.78
CA ALA A 197 1.26 -5.06 13.01
C ALA A 197 0.16 -6.15 12.99
N GLY A 198 -1.00 -5.87 12.38
CA GLY A 198 -2.11 -6.83 12.30
C GLY A 198 -2.09 -7.73 11.06
N ILE A 199 -1.07 -7.66 10.21
CA ILE A 199 -1.02 -8.46 8.99
C ILE A 199 -0.82 -9.96 9.30
N LYS A 200 -0.03 -10.26 10.33
CA LYS A 200 0.21 -11.62 10.80
C LYS A 200 -1.12 -12.29 11.16
N ASP A 201 -1.92 -11.65 11.99
CA ASP A 201 -3.18 -12.23 12.49
C ASP A 201 -4.18 -12.45 11.36
N ARG A 202 -4.23 -11.55 10.37
CA ARG A 202 -5.07 -11.70 9.17
C ARG A 202 -4.66 -12.90 8.32
N LEU A 203 -3.36 -13.10 8.12
CA LEU A 203 -2.83 -14.25 7.38
C LEU A 203 -3.06 -15.53 8.16
N GLU A 204 -2.81 -15.53 9.47
CA GLU A 204 -3.03 -16.70 10.35
C GLU A 204 -4.50 -17.12 10.34
N ALA A 205 -5.44 -16.17 10.46
CA ALA A 205 -6.87 -16.44 10.35
C ALA A 205 -7.22 -17.11 9.01
N TYR A 206 -6.65 -16.62 7.91
CA TYR A 206 -6.87 -17.22 6.59
C TYR A 206 -6.37 -18.67 6.52
N LEU A 207 -5.15 -18.92 7.02
CA LEU A 207 -4.53 -20.25 7.01
C LEU A 207 -5.33 -21.25 7.87
N ILE A 208 -5.77 -20.84 9.06
CA ILE A 208 -6.59 -21.66 9.97
C ILE A 208 -7.94 -21.97 9.33
N HIS A 209 -8.64 -20.96 8.81
CA HIS A 209 -9.95 -21.13 8.20
C HIS A 209 -9.92 -22.10 7.01
N ASN A 210 -8.97 -21.90 6.11
CA ASN A 210 -8.85 -22.71 4.89
C ASN A 210 -8.08 -24.01 5.10
N LYS A 211 -7.52 -24.26 6.31
CA LYS A 211 -6.75 -25.47 6.66
C LYS A 211 -5.62 -25.76 5.68
N ILE A 212 -4.88 -24.71 5.29
CA ILE A 212 -3.75 -24.80 4.37
C ILE A 212 -2.45 -24.34 5.05
N PRO A 213 -1.30 -24.89 4.65
CA PRO A 213 -0.01 -24.38 5.11
C PRO A 213 0.27 -23.00 4.53
N ALA A 214 1.18 -22.25 5.17
CA ALA A 214 1.67 -20.99 4.64
C ALA A 214 2.31 -21.21 3.26
N PRO A 215 1.91 -20.44 2.22
CA PRO A 215 2.48 -20.57 0.89
C PRO A 215 3.90 -20.00 0.84
N ASP A 216 4.79 -20.64 0.11
CA ASP A 216 6.17 -20.22 -0.12
C ASP A 216 6.33 -19.13 -1.21
N ASN A 217 5.26 -18.84 -1.92
CA ASN A 217 5.18 -17.86 -3.00
C ASN A 217 4.41 -16.59 -2.63
N PHE A 218 4.21 -16.32 -1.33
CA PHE A 218 3.66 -15.07 -0.81
C PHE A 218 4.75 -14.30 -0.05
N PHE A 219 5.09 -13.11 -0.51
CA PHE A 219 6.13 -12.28 0.10
C PHE A 219 5.55 -10.98 0.65
N LEU A 220 6.02 -10.57 1.83
CA LEU A 220 5.62 -9.36 2.53
C LEU A 220 6.76 -8.34 2.54
N ILE A 221 6.40 -7.07 2.38
CA ILE A 221 7.26 -5.92 2.69
C ILE A 221 6.47 -5.07 3.69
N ILE A 222 7.04 -4.84 4.87
CA ILE A 222 6.45 -4.04 5.96
C ILE A 222 7.24 -2.75 6.22
N ASP A 223 8.38 -2.59 5.54
CA ASP A 223 9.21 -1.39 5.62
C ASP A 223 8.48 -0.19 5.01
N GLN A 224 8.80 1.00 5.51
CA GLN A 224 8.32 2.23 4.90
C GLN A 224 8.87 2.35 3.46
N PHE A 225 8.04 2.83 2.58
CA PHE A 225 8.33 2.91 1.15
C PHE A 225 7.73 4.18 0.54
N ASP A 226 8.53 4.95 -0.18
CA ASP A 226 8.07 6.05 -1.02
C ASP A 226 8.22 5.70 -2.51
N ILE A 227 7.10 5.45 -3.16
CA ILE A 227 7.05 5.05 -4.58
C ILE A 227 7.73 6.06 -5.51
N ARG A 228 7.77 7.34 -5.12
CA ARG A 228 8.34 8.41 -5.96
C ARG A 228 9.87 8.34 -6.04
N SER A 229 10.53 7.89 -4.98
CA SER A 229 11.98 7.88 -4.85
C SER A 229 12.61 6.48 -4.80
N GLU A 230 11.86 5.45 -4.35
CA GLU A 230 12.40 4.11 -4.03
C GLU A 230 11.87 3.00 -4.95
N SER A 231 11.20 3.37 -6.07
CA SER A 231 10.65 2.39 -7.01
C SER A 231 11.72 1.49 -7.64
N ALA A 232 12.93 2.00 -7.85
CA ALA A 232 14.02 1.23 -8.44
C ALA A 232 14.56 0.17 -7.46
N GLU A 233 14.72 0.53 -6.19
CA GLU A 233 15.15 -0.36 -5.12
C GLU A 233 14.11 -1.46 -4.87
N LEU A 234 12.82 -1.10 -4.90
CA LEU A 234 11.74 -2.08 -4.81
C LEU A 234 11.80 -3.06 -5.98
N ILE A 235 11.94 -2.58 -7.22
CA ILE A 235 12.04 -3.43 -8.42
C ILE A 235 13.22 -4.41 -8.28
N GLU A 236 14.38 -3.95 -7.88
CA GLU A 236 15.55 -4.82 -7.66
C GLU A 236 15.27 -5.93 -6.65
N ALA A 237 14.61 -5.59 -5.54
CA ALA A 237 14.28 -6.55 -4.50
C ALA A 237 13.29 -7.63 -4.98
N ILE A 238 12.20 -7.21 -5.65
CA ILE A 238 11.09 -8.11 -6.01
C ILE A 238 11.37 -8.95 -7.24
N LEU A 239 12.26 -8.52 -8.15
CA LEU A 239 12.64 -9.31 -9.33
C LEU A 239 13.27 -10.65 -8.96
N ARG A 240 13.87 -10.77 -7.78
CA ARG A 240 14.45 -12.03 -7.26
C ARG A 240 13.41 -13.15 -7.10
N VAL A 241 12.16 -12.79 -6.84
CA VAL A 241 11.06 -13.74 -6.62
C VAL A 241 10.09 -13.80 -7.81
N ASN A 242 10.30 -12.98 -8.84
CA ASN A 242 9.53 -12.95 -10.09
C ASN A 242 8.01 -12.94 -9.86
N PRO A 243 7.44 -11.92 -9.19
CA PRO A 243 6.03 -11.88 -8.85
C PRO A 243 5.16 -11.59 -10.08
N ALA A 244 3.96 -12.18 -10.12
CA ALA A 244 2.95 -11.86 -11.11
C ALA A 244 2.10 -10.64 -10.74
N ILE A 245 2.09 -10.29 -9.45
CA ILE A 245 1.38 -9.15 -8.91
C ILE A 245 2.14 -8.55 -7.73
N VAL A 246 2.20 -7.22 -7.70
CA VAL A 246 2.66 -6.43 -6.56
C VAL A 246 1.50 -5.57 -6.08
N VAL A 247 1.17 -5.68 -4.80
CA VAL A 247 0.12 -4.87 -4.18
C VAL A 247 0.75 -3.86 -3.23
N ILE A 248 0.31 -2.61 -3.32
CA ILE A 248 0.76 -1.50 -2.47
C ILE A 248 -0.43 -1.04 -1.62
N ASP A 249 -0.43 -1.38 -0.34
CA ASP A 249 -1.50 -1.06 0.63
C ASP A 249 -0.96 -0.16 1.76
N THR A 250 -1.17 1.15 1.68
CA THR A 250 -2.03 1.91 0.76
C THR A 250 -1.22 2.85 -0.13
N LEU A 251 -1.85 3.32 -1.21
CA LEU A 251 -1.29 4.34 -2.09
C LEU A 251 -0.87 5.59 -1.31
N ASN A 252 -1.72 6.05 -0.37
CA ASN A 252 -1.43 7.23 0.44
C ASN A 252 -0.18 7.07 1.31
N GLN A 253 0.04 5.89 1.88
CA GLN A 253 1.22 5.62 2.68
C GLN A 253 2.48 5.54 1.82
N SER A 254 2.37 5.00 0.60
CA SER A 254 3.49 4.91 -0.34
C SER A 254 3.87 6.24 -1.00
N ALA A 255 3.09 7.30 -0.78
CA ALA A 255 3.33 8.62 -1.35
C ALA A 255 3.04 9.73 -0.33
N ALA A 256 3.55 9.56 0.90
CA ALA A 256 3.32 10.50 1.98
C ALA A 256 3.73 11.93 1.60
N GLY A 257 2.82 12.89 1.82
CA GLY A 257 3.02 14.30 1.46
C GLY A 257 2.76 14.64 -0.02
N ALA A 258 2.33 13.71 -0.87
CA ALA A 258 1.84 14.02 -2.20
C ALA A 258 0.44 14.65 -2.13
N ASP A 259 0.16 15.62 -3.00
CA ASP A 259 -1.20 16.13 -3.15
C ASP A 259 -2.00 15.25 -4.12
N GLU A 260 -2.96 14.52 -3.59
CA GLU A 260 -3.83 13.62 -4.38
C GLU A 260 -4.63 14.35 -5.47
N ASN A 261 -4.81 15.68 -5.36
CA ASN A 261 -5.51 16.49 -6.36
C ASN A 261 -4.54 17.10 -7.39
N SER A 262 -3.24 17.00 -7.15
CA SER A 262 -2.19 17.46 -8.07
C SER A 262 -2.04 16.48 -9.23
N ASN A 263 -2.23 16.97 -10.45
CA ASN A 263 -1.95 16.17 -11.65
C ASN A 263 -0.48 15.74 -11.74
N VAL A 264 0.44 16.58 -11.28
CA VAL A 264 1.89 16.31 -11.34
C VAL A 264 2.25 15.14 -10.42
N ASP A 265 1.80 15.18 -9.16
CA ASP A 265 2.09 14.15 -8.17
C ASP A 265 1.45 12.82 -8.57
N MET A 266 0.17 12.85 -8.97
CA MET A 266 -0.54 11.65 -9.37
C MET A 266 0.02 11.03 -10.67
N SER A 267 0.47 11.85 -11.62
CA SER A 267 1.11 11.36 -12.84
C SER A 267 2.46 10.70 -12.54
N LEU A 268 3.23 11.23 -11.59
CA LEU A 268 4.47 10.61 -11.14
C LEU A 268 4.20 9.25 -10.49
N ILE A 269 3.25 9.17 -9.56
CA ILE A 269 2.86 7.92 -8.88
C ILE A 269 2.41 6.86 -9.90
N VAL A 270 1.54 7.26 -10.85
CA VAL A 270 1.07 6.38 -11.94
C VAL A 270 2.24 5.89 -12.78
N SER A 271 3.15 6.79 -13.16
CA SER A 271 4.35 6.43 -13.93
C SER A 271 5.23 5.41 -13.19
N LYS A 272 5.41 5.58 -11.89
CA LYS A 272 6.19 4.66 -11.05
C LYS A 272 5.50 3.32 -10.85
N GLY A 273 4.17 3.31 -10.65
CA GLY A 273 3.39 2.08 -10.62
C GLY A 273 3.47 1.29 -11.95
N GLN A 274 3.44 2.00 -13.08
CA GLN A 274 3.60 1.40 -14.40
C GLN A 274 5.04 0.88 -14.63
N GLU A 275 6.05 1.58 -14.09
CA GLU A 275 7.46 1.13 -14.11
C GLU A 275 7.62 -0.21 -13.39
N ILE A 276 7.02 -0.35 -12.19
CA ILE A 276 7.00 -1.60 -11.43
C ILE A 276 6.30 -2.70 -12.23
N ALA A 277 5.09 -2.45 -12.75
CA ALA A 277 4.32 -3.42 -13.53
C ALA A 277 5.08 -3.92 -14.77
N ASN A 278 5.75 -3.02 -15.48
CA ASN A 278 6.55 -3.36 -16.66
C ASN A 278 7.79 -4.18 -16.28
N ALA A 279 8.44 -3.85 -15.16
CA ALA A 279 9.65 -4.57 -14.72
C ALA A 279 9.36 -6.03 -14.35
N ILE A 280 8.20 -6.29 -13.71
CA ILE A 280 7.79 -7.65 -13.33
C ILE A 280 7.04 -8.39 -14.44
N ASP A 281 6.77 -7.73 -15.58
CA ASP A 281 5.86 -8.22 -16.62
C ASP A 281 4.50 -8.68 -16.02
N GLY A 282 3.99 -7.91 -15.05
CA GLY A 282 2.89 -8.27 -14.17
C GLY A 282 1.92 -7.11 -13.87
N LEU A 283 1.13 -7.28 -12.82
CA LEU A 283 0.16 -6.29 -12.35
C LEU A 283 0.68 -5.55 -11.11
N THR A 284 0.66 -4.22 -11.13
CA THR A 284 0.75 -3.41 -9.91
C THR A 284 -0.65 -3.00 -9.49
N LEU A 285 -1.05 -3.33 -8.26
CA LEU A 285 -2.38 -3.04 -7.72
C LEU A 285 -2.26 -2.10 -6.51
N PHE A 286 -2.84 -0.92 -6.61
CA PHE A 286 -2.94 0.03 -5.51
C PHE A 286 -4.18 -0.23 -4.67
N VAL A 287 -4.04 -0.22 -3.35
CA VAL A 287 -5.17 -0.08 -2.43
C VAL A 287 -5.33 1.38 -2.07
N HIS A 288 -6.53 1.92 -2.28
CA HIS A 288 -6.78 3.35 -2.11
C HIS A 288 -8.13 3.61 -1.43
N HIS A 289 -8.30 4.83 -0.91
CA HIS A 289 -9.55 5.24 -0.30
C HIS A 289 -10.48 5.90 -1.33
N SER A 290 -11.79 5.75 -1.13
CA SER A 290 -12.77 6.61 -1.80
C SER A 290 -12.77 8.00 -1.14
N GLY A 291 -13.13 9.04 -1.89
CA GLY A 291 -13.37 10.38 -1.34
C GLY A 291 -14.51 10.39 -0.30
N LYS A 292 -14.66 11.52 0.41
CA LYS A 292 -15.80 11.73 1.34
C LYS A 292 -17.15 11.57 0.62
N ASP A 293 -17.20 11.98 -0.64
CA ASP A 293 -18.33 11.73 -1.54
C ASP A 293 -18.06 10.46 -2.33
N THR A 294 -18.58 9.34 -1.85
CA THR A 294 -18.43 8.02 -2.46
C THR A 294 -19.05 7.93 -3.86
N SER A 295 -19.96 8.85 -4.22
CA SER A 295 -20.56 8.88 -5.56
C SER A 295 -19.57 9.27 -6.67
N ARG A 296 -18.47 9.92 -6.30
CA ARG A 296 -17.38 10.31 -7.22
C ARG A 296 -16.37 9.21 -7.52
N GLY A 297 -16.51 8.03 -6.86
CA GLY A 297 -15.63 6.89 -7.07
C GLY A 297 -14.26 7.03 -6.43
N LEU A 298 -13.20 6.65 -7.18
CA LEU A 298 -11.81 6.69 -6.74
C LEU A 298 -11.39 8.12 -6.39
N ARG A 299 -10.82 8.30 -5.18
CA ARG A 299 -10.32 9.60 -4.72
C ARG A 299 -9.09 10.04 -5.51
N GLY A 300 -8.93 11.36 -5.67
CA GLY A 300 -7.77 11.99 -6.30
C GLY A 300 -8.04 12.48 -7.72
N HIS A 301 -6.98 12.93 -8.38
CA HIS A 301 -7.06 13.49 -9.73
C HIS A 301 -7.52 12.44 -10.75
N SER A 302 -8.32 12.86 -11.73
CA SER A 302 -8.88 11.98 -12.76
C SER A 302 -7.84 11.21 -13.58
N SER A 303 -6.59 11.69 -13.62
CA SER A 303 -5.47 11.02 -14.29
C SER A 303 -5.19 9.62 -13.71
N LEU A 304 -5.34 9.42 -12.39
CA LEU A 304 -5.19 8.10 -11.80
C LEU A 304 -6.19 7.12 -12.41
N ASN A 305 -7.49 7.43 -12.31
CA ASN A 305 -8.52 6.54 -12.85
C ASN A 305 -8.37 6.33 -14.37
N ALA A 306 -8.00 7.38 -15.12
CA ALA A 306 -7.78 7.29 -16.57
C ALA A 306 -6.67 6.28 -16.92
N SER A 307 -5.61 6.21 -16.12
CA SER A 307 -4.42 5.38 -16.37
C SER A 307 -4.60 3.92 -15.98
N LEU A 308 -5.57 3.59 -15.13
CA LEU A 308 -5.78 2.21 -14.67
C LEU A 308 -6.28 1.30 -15.79
N ASP A 309 -5.81 0.07 -15.82
CA ASP A 309 -6.32 -1.02 -16.64
C ASP A 309 -7.53 -1.69 -15.99
N ILE A 310 -7.53 -1.73 -14.64
CA ILE A 310 -8.63 -2.24 -13.83
C ILE A 310 -8.87 -1.37 -12.60
N ALA A 311 -10.14 -1.14 -12.25
CA ALA A 311 -10.55 -0.51 -10.99
C ALA A 311 -11.66 -1.34 -10.32
N ILE A 312 -11.48 -1.62 -9.03
CA ILE A 312 -12.37 -2.43 -8.21
C ILE A 312 -12.90 -1.55 -7.07
N GLU A 313 -14.20 -1.37 -7.01
CA GLU A 313 -14.86 -0.66 -5.91
C GLU A 313 -15.30 -1.64 -4.84
N VAL A 314 -14.93 -1.38 -3.58
CA VAL A 314 -15.41 -2.13 -2.42
C VAL A 314 -16.39 -1.27 -1.65
N LYS A 315 -17.61 -1.77 -1.51
CA LYS A 315 -18.70 -1.13 -0.78
C LYS A 315 -18.96 -1.87 0.53
N SER A 316 -19.27 -1.10 1.55
CA SER A 316 -19.75 -1.64 2.81
C SER A 316 -20.99 -0.86 3.21
N SER A 317 -22.06 -1.58 3.46
CA SER A 317 -23.26 -1.07 4.08
C SER A 317 -23.50 -1.85 5.38
N PRO A 318 -24.38 -1.40 6.25
CA PRO A 318 -24.76 -2.18 7.43
C PRO A 318 -25.28 -3.59 7.11
N LEU A 319 -25.71 -3.82 5.86
CA LEU A 319 -26.39 -5.05 5.41
C LEU A 319 -25.47 -6.01 4.67
N ALA A 320 -24.54 -5.47 3.92
CA ALA A 320 -23.72 -6.30 3.04
C ALA A 320 -22.44 -5.56 2.67
N LYS A 321 -21.41 -6.34 2.45
CA LYS A 321 -20.21 -5.89 1.76
C LYS A 321 -20.23 -6.45 0.36
N SER A 322 -19.75 -5.68 -0.60
CA SER A 322 -19.61 -6.13 -1.98
C SER A 322 -18.42 -5.47 -2.65
N PHE A 323 -17.95 -6.10 -3.71
CA PHE A 323 -17.04 -5.46 -4.64
C PHE A 323 -17.57 -5.58 -6.07
N ARG A 324 -17.17 -4.64 -6.92
CA ARG A 324 -17.46 -4.69 -8.36
C ARG A 324 -16.33 -4.10 -9.17
N ILE A 325 -16.20 -4.57 -10.40
CA ILE A 325 -15.31 -3.95 -11.37
C ILE A 325 -16.00 -2.71 -11.93
N THR A 326 -15.45 -1.53 -11.61
CA THR A 326 -15.96 -0.24 -12.10
C THR A 326 -15.29 0.19 -13.40
N LYS A 327 -14.09 -0.33 -13.65
CA LYS A 327 -13.32 -0.14 -14.87
C LYS A 327 -12.58 -1.41 -15.23
N SER A 328 -12.63 -1.82 -16.48
CA SER A 328 -11.74 -2.83 -17.07
C SER A 328 -11.53 -2.47 -18.53
N LYS A 329 -10.26 -2.43 -18.99
CA LYS A 329 -9.96 -2.20 -20.41
C LYS A 329 -10.32 -3.42 -21.26
N ASP A 330 -10.20 -4.61 -20.71
CA ASP A 330 -10.24 -5.87 -21.45
C ASP A 330 -11.29 -6.86 -20.95
N GLY A 331 -11.96 -6.56 -19.83
CA GLY A 331 -12.93 -7.42 -19.17
C GLY A 331 -14.31 -6.79 -19.05
N ALA A 332 -15.24 -7.59 -18.54
CA ALA A 332 -16.58 -7.11 -18.22
C ALA A 332 -16.58 -6.25 -16.94
N CYS A 333 -17.46 -5.24 -16.92
CA CYS A 333 -17.72 -4.42 -15.75
C CYS A 333 -19.13 -4.66 -15.22
N GLY A 334 -19.36 -4.40 -13.93
CA GLY A 334 -20.69 -4.06 -13.43
C GLY A 334 -21.43 -5.06 -12.58
N SER A 335 -21.04 -6.33 -12.46
CA SER A 335 -21.70 -7.21 -11.48
C SER A 335 -21.09 -7.02 -10.10
N ASP A 336 -21.96 -6.81 -9.10
CA ASP A 336 -21.55 -6.81 -7.69
C ASP A 336 -21.35 -8.26 -7.22
N GLN A 337 -20.26 -8.51 -6.48
CA GLN A 337 -19.98 -9.75 -5.79
C GLN A 337 -20.09 -9.50 -4.30
N GLY A 338 -20.98 -10.24 -3.62
CA GLY A 338 -21.18 -10.12 -2.19
C GLY A 338 -20.10 -10.84 -1.40
N PHE A 339 -19.76 -10.29 -0.23
CA PHE A 339 -18.94 -10.99 0.75
C PHE A 339 -19.27 -10.56 2.17
N SER A 340 -18.97 -11.44 3.12
CA SER A 340 -18.98 -11.14 4.55
C SER A 340 -17.58 -11.32 5.15
N LEU A 341 -17.40 -10.82 6.37
CA LEU A 341 -16.19 -11.04 7.16
C LEU A 341 -16.56 -11.93 8.34
N GLN A 342 -16.02 -13.13 8.37
CA GLN A 342 -16.17 -14.08 9.48
C GLN A 342 -15.00 -13.93 10.45
N ILE A 343 -15.32 -13.79 11.75
CA ILE A 343 -14.32 -13.76 12.82
C ILE A 343 -13.76 -15.18 13.03
N ILE A 344 -12.45 -15.26 13.13
CA ILE A 344 -11.68 -16.48 13.43
C ILE A 344 -10.88 -16.23 14.70
N GLU A 345 -11.08 -17.04 15.72
CA GLU A 345 -10.29 -17.02 16.94
C GLU A 345 -8.89 -17.61 16.67
N LEU A 346 -7.86 -16.89 17.12
CA LEU A 346 -6.44 -17.24 16.94
C LEU A 346 -5.80 -17.76 18.23
N GLY A 347 -6.40 -17.45 19.37
CA GLY A 347 -5.89 -17.82 20.69
C GLY A 347 -6.13 -16.75 21.73
N ILE A 348 -5.23 -16.69 22.72
CA ILE A 348 -5.28 -15.80 23.86
C ILE A 348 -3.90 -15.12 23.96
N ASP A 349 -3.86 -13.82 24.22
CA ASP A 349 -2.62 -13.07 24.43
C ASP A 349 -2.04 -13.29 25.85
N SER A 350 -0.92 -12.62 26.14
CA SER A 350 -0.23 -12.73 27.45
C SER A 350 -1.07 -12.19 28.62
N ASP A 351 -2.07 -11.34 28.33
CA ASP A 351 -2.92 -10.69 29.33
C ASP A 351 -4.23 -11.47 29.55
N GLY A 352 -4.47 -12.51 28.74
CA GLY A 352 -5.65 -13.37 28.81
C GLY A 352 -6.79 -12.92 27.90
N ASP A 353 -6.55 -11.92 27.05
CA ASP A 353 -7.55 -11.44 26.08
C ASP A 353 -7.55 -12.29 24.80
N ALA A 354 -8.74 -12.46 24.23
CA ALA A 354 -8.89 -13.23 22.98
C ALA A 354 -8.26 -12.46 21.80
N ILE A 355 -7.40 -13.16 21.05
CA ILE A 355 -6.88 -12.68 19.77
C ILE A 355 -7.79 -13.23 18.68
N ASP A 356 -8.31 -12.36 17.84
CA ASP A 356 -9.12 -12.73 16.67
C ASP A 356 -8.75 -11.93 15.42
N SER A 357 -9.19 -12.44 14.28
CA SER A 357 -9.11 -11.70 13.01
C SER A 357 -10.25 -12.17 12.10
N CYS A 358 -10.32 -11.62 10.87
CA CYS A 358 -11.39 -11.92 9.95
C CYS A 358 -10.89 -12.59 8.67
N VAL A 359 -11.75 -13.42 8.09
CA VAL A 359 -11.61 -13.96 6.73
C VAL A 359 -12.80 -13.56 5.86
N VAL A 360 -12.58 -13.53 4.56
CA VAL A 360 -13.62 -13.24 3.57
C VAL A 360 -14.39 -14.52 3.25
N LEU A 361 -15.72 -14.41 3.29
CA LEU A 361 -16.62 -15.45 2.76
C LEU A 361 -17.39 -14.87 1.57
N ALA A 362 -17.39 -15.61 0.46
CA ALA A 362 -18.21 -15.26 -0.69
C ALA A 362 -19.70 -15.42 -0.33
N GLU A 363 -20.51 -14.43 -0.67
CA GLU A 363 -21.94 -14.40 -0.43
C GLU A 363 -22.68 -14.29 -1.75
N ASP A 364 -23.82 -14.95 -1.86
CA ASP A 364 -24.71 -14.72 -3.00
C ASP A 364 -25.28 -13.31 -2.93
N TYR A 365 -24.75 -12.43 -3.77
CA TYR A 365 -25.26 -11.08 -3.92
C TYR A 365 -26.53 -11.09 -4.77
N SER A 366 -27.64 -11.59 -4.17
CA SER A 366 -28.94 -11.39 -4.77
C SER A 366 -29.26 -9.90 -4.68
N HIS A 367 -29.55 -9.26 -5.81
CA HIS A 367 -30.12 -7.91 -5.88
C HIS A 367 -31.54 -7.91 -5.25
N GLN A 368 -31.69 -8.23 -3.99
CA GLN A 368 -32.81 -7.71 -3.25
C GLN A 368 -32.58 -6.21 -3.18
N ALA A 369 -33.38 -5.47 -3.94
CA ALA A 369 -33.34 -4.02 -3.97
C ALA A 369 -33.41 -3.53 -2.52
N LEU A 370 -32.27 -3.09 -1.98
CA LEU A 370 -32.19 -2.55 -0.62
C LEU A 370 -33.28 -1.50 -0.48
N PRO A 371 -34.04 -1.51 0.60
CA PRO A 371 -35.05 -0.49 0.84
C PRO A 371 -34.40 0.89 0.72
N LYS A 372 -35.01 1.81 -0.05
CA LYS A 372 -34.41 3.13 -0.35
C LYS A 372 -34.36 4.07 0.86
N GLY A 373 -35.15 3.81 1.91
CA GLY A 373 -35.25 4.67 3.10
C GLY A 373 -34.30 4.26 4.22
N LYS A 374 -33.63 5.22 4.88
CA LYS A 374 -32.71 4.94 5.99
C LYS A 374 -33.33 4.07 7.09
N ASN A 375 -34.56 4.35 7.52
CA ASN A 375 -35.26 3.56 8.55
C ASN A 375 -35.58 2.14 8.05
N GLN A 376 -35.88 1.97 6.77
CA GLN A 376 -36.09 0.67 6.14
C GLN A 376 -34.80 -0.14 6.08
N GLN A 377 -33.67 0.51 5.82
CA GLN A 377 -32.34 -0.14 5.85
C GLN A 377 -32.01 -0.63 7.26
N ILE A 378 -32.26 0.18 8.29
CA ILE A 378 -32.08 -0.22 9.70
C ILE A 378 -32.96 -1.42 10.05
N ALA A 379 -34.24 -1.36 9.70
CA ALA A 379 -35.16 -2.47 9.94
C ALA A 379 -34.73 -3.74 9.23
N TYR A 380 -34.38 -3.64 7.95
CA TYR A 380 -33.94 -4.78 7.15
C TYR A 380 -32.66 -5.42 7.72
N CYS A 381 -31.68 -4.61 8.15
CA CYS A 381 -30.44 -5.09 8.80
C CYS A 381 -30.73 -5.95 10.02
N ILE A 382 -31.55 -5.41 10.93
CA ILE A 382 -31.88 -6.07 12.19
C ILE A 382 -32.64 -7.37 11.92
N LEU A 383 -33.61 -7.31 11.01
CA LEU A 383 -34.44 -8.46 10.67
C LEU A 383 -33.67 -9.58 9.97
N THR A 384 -32.76 -9.26 9.06
CA THR A 384 -31.95 -10.27 8.35
C THR A 384 -30.85 -10.88 9.21
N SER A 385 -30.24 -10.07 10.12
CA SER A 385 -29.21 -10.57 11.04
C SER A 385 -29.76 -11.33 12.25
N ALA A 386 -31.01 -11.08 12.64
CA ALA A 386 -31.62 -11.56 13.87
C ALA A 386 -32.74 -12.60 13.68
N VAL A 387 -33.09 -12.93 12.43
CA VAL A 387 -34.27 -13.76 12.07
C VAL A 387 -34.36 -15.14 12.76
N SER A 388 -33.27 -15.62 13.34
CA SER A 388 -33.28 -16.92 14.05
C SER A 388 -33.30 -16.80 15.59
N LYS A 389 -33.22 -15.58 16.18
CA LYS A 389 -32.93 -15.44 17.62
C LYS A 389 -33.78 -14.44 18.40
N LEU A 390 -34.51 -13.52 17.76
CA LEU A 390 -35.28 -12.49 18.45
C LEU A 390 -36.81 -12.73 18.33
N LYS A 391 -37.55 -12.47 19.42
CA LYS A 391 -39.00 -12.40 19.34
C LYS A 391 -39.42 -11.14 18.56
N PRO A 392 -40.59 -11.14 17.89
CA PRO A 392 -41.07 -10.00 17.10
C PRO A 392 -41.03 -8.65 17.81
N GLU A 393 -41.46 -8.62 19.08
CA GLU A 393 -41.46 -7.42 19.92
C GLU A 393 -40.05 -6.90 20.26
N GLU A 394 -39.11 -7.82 20.50
CA GLU A 394 -37.70 -7.48 20.76
C GLU A 394 -37.07 -6.88 19.51
N ALA A 395 -37.34 -7.45 18.33
CA ALA A 395 -36.87 -6.94 17.05
C ALA A 395 -37.45 -5.54 16.78
N LYS A 396 -38.73 -5.33 17.00
CA LYS A 396 -39.39 -4.04 16.83
C LYS A 396 -38.82 -2.96 17.76
N THR A 397 -38.61 -3.32 19.03
CA THR A 397 -37.99 -2.43 20.02
C THR A 397 -36.54 -2.07 19.63
N LEU A 398 -35.78 -3.04 19.20
CA LEU A 398 -34.38 -2.84 18.74
C LEU A 398 -34.36 -1.90 17.53
N ILE A 399 -35.20 -2.14 16.53
CA ILE A 399 -35.34 -1.28 15.35
C ILE A 399 -35.74 0.15 15.72
N ALA A 400 -36.69 0.32 16.62
CA ALA A 400 -37.12 1.63 17.08
C ALA A 400 -35.99 2.40 17.79
N ASN A 401 -35.20 1.71 18.61
CA ASN A 401 -34.05 2.28 19.30
C ASN A 401 -32.96 2.71 18.34
N GLU A 402 -32.64 1.90 17.35
CA GLU A 402 -31.61 2.24 16.34
C GLU A 402 -32.08 3.35 15.39
N ILE A 403 -33.35 3.39 15.01
CA ILE A 403 -33.95 4.53 14.28
C ILE A 403 -33.86 5.82 15.10
N LYS A 404 -34.13 5.77 16.41
CA LYS A 404 -34.01 6.92 17.31
C LYS A 404 -32.55 7.37 17.45
N ARG A 405 -31.62 6.42 17.52
CA ARG A 405 -30.18 6.69 17.57
C ARG A 405 -29.69 7.37 16.30
N ALA A 406 -30.14 6.90 15.14
CA ALA A 406 -29.79 7.47 13.84
C ALA A 406 -30.46 8.83 13.58
N ASN A 407 -31.59 9.11 14.20
CA ASN A 407 -32.33 10.37 14.11
C ASN A 407 -32.91 10.77 15.49
N PRO A 408 -32.14 11.45 16.35
CA PRO A 408 -32.58 11.83 17.70
C PRO A 408 -33.83 12.70 17.77
N LEU A 409 -34.15 13.40 16.68
CA LEU A 409 -35.33 14.31 16.61
C LEU A 409 -36.64 13.59 16.25
N ILE A 410 -36.59 12.28 15.98
CA ILE A 410 -37.79 11.52 15.63
C ILE A 410 -38.76 11.43 16.82
N LYS A 411 -40.01 11.85 16.61
CA LYS A 411 -41.03 11.89 17.70
C LYS A 411 -41.66 10.52 17.99
N ARG A 412 -41.79 9.66 17.00
CA ARG A 412 -42.46 8.35 17.08
C ARG A 412 -41.56 7.26 16.44
N PRO A 413 -40.48 6.83 17.10
CA PRO A 413 -39.58 5.79 16.59
C PRO A 413 -40.27 4.43 16.45
N ASP A 414 -41.19 4.10 17.36
CA ASP A 414 -42.07 2.92 17.33
C ASP A 414 -42.86 2.81 16.03
N LYS A 415 -43.58 3.87 15.68
CA LYS A 415 -44.33 3.92 14.42
C LYS A 415 -43.44 3.93 13.18
N ALA A 416 -42.27 4.55 13.27
CA ALA A 416 -41.29 4.52 12.18
C ALA A 416 -40.73 3.12 11.98
N ALA A 417 -40.52 2.34 13.04
CA ALA A 417 -40.09 0.94 12.97
C ALA A 417 -41.19 0.08 12.32
N GLU A 418 -42.43 0.18 12.70
CA GLU A 418 -43.56 -0.55 12.08
C GLU A 418 -43.66 -0.28 10.57
N ILE A 419 -43.62 0.99 10.18
CA ILE A 419 -43.62 1.37 8.76
C ILE A 419 -42.40 0.80 8.01
N ALA A 420 -41.25 0.80 8.65
CA ALA A 420 -40.02 0.28 8.06
C ALA A 420 -40.09 -1.24 7.86
N ILE A 421 -40.58 -1.97 8.88
CA ILE A 421 -40.76 -3.44 8.81
C ILE A 421 -41.75 -3.82 7.71
N LYS A 422 -42.90 -3.14 7.62
CA LYS A 422 -43.89 -3.33 6.57
C LYS A 422 -43.28 -3.13 5.16
N LYS A 423 -42.57 -2.02 4.97
CA LYS A 423 -41.97 -1.71 3.68
C LYS A 423 -40.80 -2.62 3.29
N CYS A 424 -40.24 -3.36 4.22
CA CYS A 424 -39.24 -4.38 3.97
C CYS A 424 -39.84 -5.77 3.64
N GLY A 425 -41.15 -5.92 3.66
CA GLY A 425 -41.82 -7.19 3.36
C GLY A 425 -41.81 -8.20 4.50
N PHE A 426 -41.55 -7.78 5.75
CA PHE A 426 -41.56 -8.61 6.94
C PHE A 426 -42.89 -8.49 7.71
N GLU A 427 -44.03 -8.34 7.01
CA GLU A 427 -45.33 -8.15 7.61
C GLU A 427 -45.77 -9.32 8.52
N SER A 428 -45.31 -10.54 8.23
CA SER A 428 -45.54 -11.72 9.05
C SER A 428 -44.97 -11.60 10.47
N LEU A 429 -43.93 -10.79 10.68
CA LEU A 429 -43.39 -10.52 12.01
C LEU A 429 -44.26 -9.59 12.85
N LEU A 430 -45.16 -8.85 12.22
CA LEU A 430 -46.11 -7.97 12.91
C LEU A 430 -47.48 -8.65 13.19
N ALA A 431 -47.74 -9.78 12.49
CA ALA A 431 -48.98 -10.50 12.57
C ALA A 431 -49.05 -11.53 13.73
N LEU A 432 -47.92 -11.82 14.37
CA LEU A 432 -47.82 -12.76 15.49
C LEU A 432 -48.28 -12.20 16.83
N GLU A 433 -48.88 -10.98 16.87
CA GLU A 433 -49.41 -10.33 18.06
C GLU A 433 -50.93 -10.66 18.34
N ILE A 434 -51.54 -11.56 17.57
CA ILE A 434 -52.98 -11.83 17.70
C ILE A 434 -53.25 -13.33 17.90
N GLU A 435 -52.57 -13.96 18.82
CA GLU A 435 -53.04 -15.21 19.44
C GLU A 435 -52.71 -15.27 20.94
#